data_afce14a53c82c90e29fa502c17b5416a
#
_entry.id   afce14a53c82c90e29fa502c17b5416a
#
_cell.length_a   1.000
_cell.length_b   1.000
_cell.length_c   1.000
_cell.angle_alpha   90.00
_cell.angle_beta   90.00
_cell.angle_gamma   90.00
#
_symmetry.space_group_name_H-M   'P 1'
#
loop_
_entity.id
_entity.type
_entity.pdbx_description
1 polymer ?
#
loop_
_entity_poly.entity_id
_entity_poly.type
_entity_poly.pdbx_seq_one_letter_code
_entity_poly.pdbx_strand_id
1 'polypeptide(L)'
;WRKKCPILWCPLTWQPATAAPKATGAIISDKGYIVTNNHVISGAKQIQVTLANGTIYSAQIVGTDTTTDLAVIKLDNPPSNLKAAEFADSDNLAVGESVMAIGNPLGYDDTATVGIVSALNRPVTVSDDNNNDIVTNAVQIDAAVNPGNSGGPTFNAAGQVIGINSSIASTTTSSGTAGSIGIGFAIPSNLVKRVANEIIDNGTVQHVALGVTIKSSTVEADGVTRGCTQVQSVVDNSPAAKAGVKAGDSIVAFNGKAVNNNYSLLGYVRASAMNDKVTLTVVRDGNTMELDVTLDQEESQTNSANSQNQRNNGNDGQSQNGNGNGYGNDGNGNGNGQSDGNGYGDGGGLFDPFGLW
;
A
#
# COMPACT_ATOMS: atom_id res chain seq x y z
N TRP A 1 22.52 16.08 -11.74
CA TRP A 1 21.89 15.01 -10.98
C TRP A 1 22.94 14.06 -10.38
N ARG A 2 23.72 13.29 -11.16
CA ARG A 2 24.70 12.30 -10.66
C ARG A 2 25.73 12.88 -9.65
N LYS A 3 26.15 14.16 -9.78
CA LYS A 3 27.09 14.78 -8.84
C LYS A 3 26.48 15.12 -7.48
N LYS A 4 25.14 15.20 -7.37
CA LYS A 4 24.41 15.51 -6.13
C LYS A 4 23.92 14.26 -5.39
N CYS A 5 23.89 13.08 -6.02
CA CYS A 5 23.41 11.83 -5.45
C CYS A 5 24.53 10.76 -5.38
N PRO A 6 25.59 10.96 -4.58
CA PRO A 6 26.63 9.95 -4.45
C PRO A 6 26.16 8.84 -3.52
N ILE A 7 26.10 7.60 -4.01
CA ILE A 7 25.99 6.35 -3.21
C ILE A 7 24.80 6.32 -2.23
N LEU A 8 23.60 6.74 -2.71
CA LEU A 8 22.39 6.76 -1.85
C LEU A 8 21.45 5.56 -2.10
N TRP A 9 21.83 4.67 -2.98
CA TRP A 9 21.04 3.51 -3.39
C TRP A 9 21.97 2.31 -3.63
N CYS A 10 21.42 1.12 -3.57
CA CYS A 10 22.18 -0.12 -3.72
C CYS A 10 21.35 -1.19 -4.42
N PRO A 11 21.94 -1.94 -5.36
CA PRO A 11 21.37 -3.18 -5.85
C PRO A 11 21.23 -4.20 -4.73
N LEU A 12 20.07 -4.86 -4.68
CA LEU A 12 19.78 -5.96 -3.76
C LEU A 12 19.76 -7.26 -4.55
N THR A 13 20.43 -8.29 -4.07
CA THR A 13 20.32 -9.64 -4.58
C THR A 13 20.06 -10.60 -3.43
N TRP A 14 19.20 -11.59 -3.66
CA TRP A 14 18.95 -12.65 -2.71
C TRP A 14 18.89 -13.99 -3.44
N GLN A 15 19.25 -15.10 -2.77
CA GLN A 15 19.29 -16.41 -3.43
C GLN A 15 17.98 -17.18 -3.27
N PRO A 16 17.27 -17.45 -4.37
CA PRO A 16 16.67 -18.73 -4.64
C PRO A 16 17.57 -19.52 -5.60
N ALA A 17 17.36 -20.83 -5.70
CA ALA A 17 18.24 -21.76 -6.34
C ALA A 17 18.50 -21.59 -7.86
N THR A 18 17.89 -20.64 -8.57
CA THR A 18 17.93 -20.58 -10.04
C THR A 18 18.18 -19.23 -10.72
N ALA A 19 18.05 -18.10 -10.09
CA ALA A 19 18.55 -16.77 -10.52
C ALA A 19 18.27 -15.79 -9.41
N ALA A 20 19.25 -15.02 -8.95
CA ALA A 20 19.03 -14.01 -7.92
C ALA A 20 18.11 -12.92 -8.45
N PRO A 21 16.90 -12.70 -7.91
CA PRO A 21 16.11 -11.55 -8.28
C PRO A 21 16.91 -10.30 -7.92
N LYS A 22 16.90 -9.34 -8.84
CA LYS A 22 17.61 -8.08 -8.67
C LYS A 22 16.58 -7.00 -8.34
N ALA A 23 16.86 -6.24 -7.33
CA ALA A 23 16.03 -5.13 -6.89
C ALA A 23 16.93 -4.01 -6.37
N THR A 24 16.33 -2.97 -5.85
CA THR A 24 17.05 -1.78 -5.41
C THR A 24 16.61 -1.40 -4.00
N GLY A 25 17.45 -0.66 -3.29
CA GLY A 25 17.12 -0.07 -1.99
C GLY A 25 17.68 1.34 -1.87
N ALA A 26 17.11 2.14 -0.97
CA ALA A 26 17.61 3.45 -0.62
C ALA A 26 18.28 3.41 0.78
N ILE A 27 19.51 3.89 0.88
CA ILE A 27 20.24 3.97 2.16
C ILE A 27 19.64 5.15 2.95
N ILE A 28 19.09 4.88 4.14
CA ILE A 28 18.40 5.87 4.96
C ILE A 28 19.17 6.27 6.23
N SER A 29 20.30 5.62 6.50
CA SER A 29 21.14 5.94 7.67
C SER A 29 22.60 5.58 7.42
N ASP A 30 23.50 6.36 7.98
CA ASP A 30 24.95 6.06 8.08
C ASP A 30 25.25 4.80 8.88
N LYS A 31 24.29 4.31 9.69
CA LYS A 31 24.35 3.05 10.44
C LYS A 31 24.03 1.83 9.58
N GLY A 32 23.82 2.00 8.27
CA GLY A 32 23.58 0.91 7.32
C GLY A 32 22.13 0.46 7.20
N TYR A 33 21.15 1.25 7.65
CA TYR A 33 19.75 0.97 7.39
C TYR A 33 19.39 1.34 5.93
N ILE A 34 18.65 0.46 5.30
CA ILE A 34 18.21 0.58 3.91
C ILE A 34 16.72 0.28 3.86
N VAL A 35 15.96 1.13 3.18
CA VAL A 35 14.55 0.87 2.87
C VAL A 35 14.44 0.27 1.46
N THR A 36 13.53 -0.70 1.32
CA THR A 36 13.18 -1.34 0.05
C THR A 36 11.71 -1.76 0.09
N ASN A 37 11.20 -2.44 -0.93
CA ASN A 37 9.87 -3.04 -0.88
C ASN A 37 9.87 -4.39 -0.16
N ASN A 38 8.75 -4.69 0.49
CA ASN A 38 8.53 -5.98 1.15
C ASN A 38 8.52 -7.13 0.14
N HIS A 39 7.81 -6.98 -1.00
CA HIS A 39 7.76 -8.02 -2.02
C HIS A 39 9.14 -8.38 -2.59
N VAL A 40 10.09 -7.45 -2.56
CA VAL A 40 11.47 -7.64 -3.05
C VAL A 40 12.25 -8.63 -2.18
N ILE A 41 12.00 -8.64 -0.86
CA ILE A 41 12.74 -9.47 0.09
C ILE A 41 11.91 -10.61 0.67
N SER A 42 10.66 -10.74 0.27
CA SER A 42 9.75 -11.80 0.73
C SER A 42 10.34 -13.17 0.43
N GLY A 43 10.40 -14.03 1.45
CA GLY A 43 11.00 -15.38 1.33
C GLY A 43 12.52 -15.42 1.18
N ALA A 44 13.22 -14.31 1.25
CA ALA A 44 14.68 -14.25 1.19
C ALA A 44 15.31 -14.95 2.40
N LYS A 45 16.22 -15.91 2.13
CA LYS A 45 17.01 -16.57 3.19
C LYS A 45 18.31 -15.82 3.49
N GLN A 46 18.85 -15.13 2.52
CA GLN A 46 20.06 -14.31 2.62
C GLN A 46 19.89 -13.09 1.70
N ILE A 47 20.28 -11.94 2.19
CA ILE A 47 20.25 -10.70 1.43
C ILE A 47 21.67 -10.20 1.26
N GLN A 48 22.04 -9.87 0.03
CA GLN A 48 23.29 -9.24 -0.32
C GLN A 48 23.01 -7.87 -0.93
N VAL A 49 23.79 -6.90 -0.51
CA VAL A 49 23.70 -5.51 -0.94
C VAL A 49 25.01 -5.14 -1.61
N THR A 50 24.96 -4.73 -2.86
CA THR A 50 26.13 -4.23 -3.58
C THR A 50 26.09 -2.71 -3.54
N LEU A 51 27.09 -2.07 -2.99
CA LEU A 51 27.22 -0.61 -3.04
C LEU A 51 27.75 -0.16 -4.41
N ALA A 52 27.58 1.13 -4.76
CA ALA A 52 28.00 1.69 -6.04
C ALA A 52 29.53 1.57 -6.33
N ASN A 53 30.33 1.30 -5.31
CA ASN A 53 31.76 1.01 -5.47
C ASN A 53 32.05 -0.49 -5.78
N GLY A 54 30.99 -1.31 -5.96
CA GLY A 54 31.08 -2.75 -6.23
C GLY A 54 31.32 -3.61 -4.99
N THR A 55 31.38 -3.05 -3.79
CA THR A 55 31.55 -3.83 -2.55
C THR A 55 30.23 -4.47 -2.17
N ILE A 56 30.28 -5.77 -1.83
CA ILE A 56 29.12 -6.57 -1.44
C ILE A 56 29.12 -6.74 0.10
N TYR A 57 27.97 -6.48 0.70
CA TYR A 57 27.69 -6.67 2.12
C TYR A 57 26.54 -7.64 2.32
N SER A 58 26.61 -8.42 3.38
CA SER A 58 25.43 -9.14 3.88
C SER A 58 24.53 -8.15 4.62
N ALA A 59 23.23 -8.43 4.61
CA ALA A 59 22.25 -7.63 5.33
C ALA A 59 21.19 -8.53 5.99
N GLN A 60 20.62 -8.03 7.08
CA GLN A 60 19.57 -8.68 7.85
C GLN A 60 18.27 -7.88 7.73
N ILE A 61 17.13 -8.58 7.75
CA ILE A 61 15.82 -7.94 7.81
C ILE A 61 15.63 -7.38 9.22
N VAL A 62 15.33 -6.08 9.32
CA VAL A 62 14.95 -5.41 10.57
C VAL A 62 13.47 -5.60 10.83
N GLY A 63 12.65 -5.41 9.80
CA GLY A 63 11.22 -5.63 9.83
C GLY A 63 10.60 -5.36 8.46
N THR A 64 9.34 -5.77 8.33
CA THR A 64 8.56 -5.66 7.10
C THR A 64 7.17 -5.12 7.40
N ASP A 65 6.61 -4.40 6.45
CA ASP A 65 5.22 -3.97 6.43
C ASP A 65 4.58 -4.40 5.12
N THR A 66 3.76 -5.42 5.18
CA THR A 66 3.01 -5.94 4.02
C THR A 66 1.92 -4.99 3.57
N THR A 67 1.38 -4.18 4.48
CA THR A 67 0.27 -3.23 4.21
C THR A 67 0.68 -2.10 3.29
N THR A 68 1.92 -1.61 3.40
CA THR A 68 2.46 -0.52 2.56
C THR A 68 3.53 -0.99 1.58
N ASP A 69 3.81 -2.31 1.55
CA ASP A 69 4.88 -2.90 0.73
C ASP A 69 6.26 -2.30 1.00
N LEU A 70 6.57 -2.02 2.26
CA LEU A 70 7.87 -1.50 2.69
C LEU A 70 8.60 -2.49 3.59
N ALA A 71 9.91 -2.45 3.54
CA ALA A 71 10.79 -3.21 4.41
C ALA A 71 12.04 -2.42 4.75
N VAL A 72 12.61 -2.69 5.91
CA VAL A 72 13.92 -2.16 6.33
C VAL A 72 14.87 -3.32 6.52
N ILE A 73 16.03 -3.21 5.90
CA ILE A 73 17.17 -4.11 6.09
C ILE A 73 18.34 -3.34 6.66
N LYS A 74 19.28 -4.04 7.28
CA LYS A 74 20.48 -3.46 7.88
C LYS A 74 21.71 -4.19 7.41
N LEU A 75 22.70 -3.45 6.92
CA LEU A 75 24.00 -4.00 6.53
C LEU A 75 24.73 -4.59 7.75
N ASP A 76 25.34 -5.74 7.57
CA ASP A 76 26.35 -6.26 8.49
C ASP A 76 27.65 -5.48 8.25
N ASN A 77 28.19 -4.87 9.33
CA ASN A 77 29.43 -4.09 9.29
C ASN A 77 29.47 -2.98 8.22
N PRO A 78 28.54 -2.01 8.25
CA PRO A 78 28.49 -0.95 7.27
C PRO A 78 29.79 -0.12 7.24
N PRO A 79 30.20 0.41 6.06
CA PRO A 79 31.39 1.25 5.97
C PRO A 79 31.17 2.59 6.69
N SER A 80 32.22 3.13 7.31
CA SER A 80 32.16 4.36 8.11
C SER A 80 31.87 5.65 7.33
N ASN A 81 31.98 5.60 5.99
CA ASN A 81 31.71 6.72 5.10
C ASN A 81 30.37 6.62 4.36
N LEU A 82 29.48 5.74 4.82
CA LEU A 82 28.16 5.58 4.24
C LEU A 82 27.36 6.88 4.39
N LYS A 83 26.68 7.28 3.32
CA LYS A 83 25.83 8.46 3.31
C LYS A 83 24.37 8.05 3.21
N ALA A 84 23.54 8.68 4.02
CA ALA A 84 22.08 8.52 3.94
C ALA A 84 21.49 9.45 2.87
N ALA A 85 20.40 8.99 2.25
CA ALA A 85 19.60 9.80 1.37
C ALA A 85 18.81 10.84 2.17
N GLU A 86 18.71 12.06 1.65
CA GLU A 86 17.81 13.07 2.17
C GLU A 86 16.41 12.84 1.59
N PHE A 87 15.38 12.97 2.41
CA PHE A 87 13.99 12.82 2.01
C PHE A 87 13.32 14.18 1.90
N ALA A 88 12.66 14.43 0.76
CA ALA A 88 11.76 15.57 0.60
C ALA A 88 10.50 15.38 1.46
N ASP A 89 9.72 16.44 1.62
CA ASP A 89 8.35 16.36 2.10
C ASP A 89 7.41 16.09 0.92
N SER A 90 6.86 14.87 0.85
CA SER A 90 5.99 14.47 -0.25
C SER A 90 4.64 15.20 -0.28
N ASP A 91 4.24 15.87 0.80
CA ASP A 91 3.01 16.65 0.81
C ASP A 91 3.16 18.00 0.07
N ASN A 92 4.40 18.44 -0.14
CA ASN A 92 4.74 19.66 -0.88
C ASN A 92 5.05 19.43 -2.36
N LEU A 93 4.89 18.20 -2.87
CA LEU A 93 5.10 17.89 -4.29
C LEU A 93 4.02 18.54 -5.17
N ALA A 94 4.41 18.96 -6.36
CA ALA A 94 3.50 19.45 -7.37
C ALA A 94 3.57 18.62 -8.67
N VAL A 95 2.42 18.47 -9.34
CA VAL A 95 2.36 17.87 -10.68
C VAL A 95 3.19 18.72 -11.65
N GLY A 96 4.01 18.06 -12.48
CA GLY A 96 4.95 18.68 -13.40
C GLY A 96 6.37 18.84 -12.84
N GLU A 97 6.62 18.57 -11.56
CA GLU A 97 7.99 18.58 -11.02
C GLU A 97 8.84 17.50 -11.67
N SER A 98 10.08 17.86 -12.04
CA SER A 98 11.05 16.93 -12.63
C SER A 98 11.52 15.90 -11.60
N VAL A 99 11.51 14.64 -11.99
CA VAL A 99 11.94 13.51 -11.16
C VAL A 99 12.93 12.61 -11.87
N MET A 100 13.71 11.87 -11.09
CA MET A 100 14.64 10.84 -11.58
C MET A 100 14.45 9.57 -10.74
N ALA A 101 13.97 8.50 -11.38
CA ALA A 101 13.90 7.18 -10.77
C ALA A 101 15.22 6.43 -11.00
N ILE A 102 15.73 5.80 -9.96
CA ILE A 102 16.97 5.00 -10.04
C ILE A 102 16.67 3.57 -9.63
N GLY A 103 17.34 2.62 -10.30
CA GLY A 103 17.19 1.22 -10.00
C GLY A 103 18.17 0.34 -10.77
N ASN A 104 17.92 -0.98 -10.69
CA ASN A 104 18.69 -2.02 -11.36
C ASN A 104 17.78 -2.91 -12.23
N PRO A 105 17.12 -2.32 -13.25
CA PRO A 105 16.20 -3.08 -14.08
C PRO A 105 16.95 -4.13 -14.88
N LEU A 106 16.44 -5.37 -14.88
CA LEU A 106 17.02 -6.51 -15.61
C LEU A 106 18.49 -6.79 -15.29
N GLY A 107 19.01 -6.19 -14.21
CA GLY A 107 20.42 -6.34 -13.83
C GLY A 107 21.38 -5.36 -14.51
N TYR A 108 20.86 -4.34 -15.15
CA TYR A 108 21.67 -3.21 -15.62
C TYR A 108 21.83 -2.22 -14.47
N ASP A 109 22.92 -2.37 -13.73
CA ASP A 109 23.25 -1.51 -12.60
C ASP A 109 23.28 -0.03 -13.00
N ASP A 110 22.93 0.87 -12.08
CA ASP A 110 22.97 2.33 -12.27
C ASP A 110 22.01 2.88 -13.35
N THR A 111 20.87 2.20 -13.61
CA THR A 111 19.89 2.73 -14.54
C THR A 111 19.14 3.90 -13.91
N ALA A 112 19.20 5.05 -14.58
CA ALA A 112 18.44 6.24 -14.23
C ALA A 112 17.45 6.57 -15.33
N THR A 113 16.18 6.77 -14.97
CA THR A 113 15.15 7.27 -15.88
C THR A 113 14.63 8.61 -15.37
N VAL A 114 14.28 9.50 -16.28
CA VAL A 114 13.83 10.86 -15.97
C VAL A 114 12.41 11.04 -16.45
N GLY A 115 11.64 11.79 -15.70
CA GLY A 115 10.26 12.14 -15.99
C GLY A 115 9.78 13.29 -15.10
N ILE A 116 8.47 13.33 -14.90
CA ILE A 116 7.80 14.31 -14.05
C ILE A 116 6.84 13.60 -13.06
N VAL A 117 6.43 14.31 -12.04
CA VAL A 117 5.26 13.94 -11.24
C VAL A 117 4.02 14.11 -12.12
N SER A 118 3.34 13.01 -12.45
CA SER A 118 2.16 13.00 -13.32
C SER A 118 0.87 13.19 -12.54
N ALA A 119 0.81 12.66 -11.32
CA ALA A 119 -0.32 12.83 -10.39
C ALA A 119 0.13 12.57 -8.95
N LEU A 120 -0.65 13.09 -8.00
CA LEU A 120 -0.47 12.90 -6.57
C LEU A 120 -1.69 12.17 -5.98
N ASN A 121 -1.47 11.53 -4.83
CA ASN A 121 -2.52 10.85 -4.09
C ASN A 121 -3.32 9.85 -4.97
N ARG A 122 -2.64 9.16 -5.87
CA ARG A 122 -3.28 8.18 -6.74
C ARG A 122 -3.46 6.87 -5.97
N PRO A 123 -4.71 6.45 -5.67
CA PRO A 123 -4.93 5.17 -5.03
C PRO A 123 -4.53 4.05 -6.00
N VAL A 124 -3.55 3.27 -5.59
CA VAL A 124 -3.05 2.11 -6.32
C VAL A 124 -3.29 0.89 -5.46
N THR A 125 -3.97 -0.10 -6.03
CA THR A 125 -4.18 -1.39 -5.39
C THR A 125 -3.31 -2.42 -6.08
N VAL A 126 -2.57 -3.17 -5.30
CA VAL A 126 -1.70 -4.25 -5.77
C VAL A 126 -1.94 -5.46 -4.91
N SER A 127 -2.15 -6.63 -5.52
CA SER A 127 -2.25 -7.87 -4.76
C SER A 127 -0.85 -8.46 -4.55
N ASP A 128 -0.56 -8.86 -3.31
CA ASP A 128 0.64 -9.63 -3.00
C ASP A 128 0.49 -11.11 -3.41
N ASP A 129 1.55 -11.92 -3.22
CA ASP A 129 1.55 -13.36 -3.55
C ASP A 129 0.51 -14.15 -2.72
N ASN A 130 -0.04 -13.58 -1.66
CA ASN A 130 -1.07 -14.18 -0.78
C ASN A 130 -2.48 -13.66 -1.10
N ASN A 131 -2.66 -12.92 -2.20
CA ASN A 131 -3.90 -12.23 -2.58
C ASN A 131 -4.38 -11.16 -1.56
N ASN A 132 -3.47 -10.60 -0.76
CA ASN A 132 -3.82 -9.42 0.04
C ASN A 132 -3.63 -8.17 -0.80
N ASP A 133 -4.59 -7.27 -0.75
CA ASP A 133 -4.51 -6.00 -1.45
C ASP A 133 -3.69 -4.98 -0.65
N ILE A 134 -2.60 -4.55 -1.25
CA ILE A 134 -1.80 -3.42 -0.79
C ILE A 134 -2.41 -2.15 -1.40
N VAL A 135 -2.82 -1.21 -0.57
CA VAL A 135 -3.39 0.06 -1.04
C VAL A 135 -2.52 1.21 -0.58
N THR A 136 -2.04 1.99 -1.54
CA THR A 136 -1.21 3.17 -1.28
C THR A 136 -1.70 4.34 -2.11
N ASN A 137 -1.78 5.54 -1.52
CA ASN A 137 -1.97 6.78 -2.26
C ASN A 137 -0.62 7.23 -2.84
N ALA A 138 -0.26 6.66 -3.99
CA ALA A 138 1.05 6.79 -4.60
C ALA A 138 1.27 8.15 -5.30
N VAL A 139 2.53 8.52 -5.46
CA VAL A 139 3.00 9.50 -6.42
C VAL A 139 3.11 8.80 -7.78
N GLN A 140 2.33 9.24 -8.76
CA GLN A 140 2.44 8.75 -10.13
C GLN A 140 3.50 9.57 -10.88
N ILE A 141 4.38 8.87 -11.59
CA ILE A 141 5.45 9.46 -12.41
C ILE A 141 5.42 8.85 -13.82
N ASP A 142 5.96 9.56 -14.81
CA ASP A 142 6.14 9.05 -16.17
C ASP A 142 7.58 8.57 -16.46
N ALA A 143 8.51 8.75 -15.50
CA ALA A 143 9.80 8.09 -15.55
C ALA A 143 9.60 6.57 -15.65
N ALA A 144 10.36 5.91 -16.53
CA ALA A 144 10.20 4.48 -16.77
C ALA A 144 10.58 3.66 -15.51
N VAL A 145 9.60 3.01 -14.89
CA VAL A 145 9.77 2.05 -13.78
C VAL A 145 9.53 0.65 -14.33
N ASN A 146 10.53 -0.22 -14.24
CA ASN A 146 10.50 -1.61 -14.70
C ASN A 146 10.86 -2.56 -13.57
N PRO A 147 10.60 -3.88 -13.68
CA PRO A 147 11.09 -4.86 -12.72
C PRO A 147 12.59 -4.73 -12.46
N GLY A 148 12.97 -4.59 -11.18
CA GLY A 148 14.32 -4.27 -10.73
C GLY A 148 14.47 -2.83 -10.22
N ASN A 149 13.58 -1.91 -10.59
CA ASN A 149 13.52 -0.57 -9.98
C ASN A 149 12.80 -0.58 -8.63
N SER A 150 12.01 -1.61 -8.33
CA SER A 150 11.32 -1.76 -7.03
C SER A 150 12.28 -1.60 -5.86
N GLY A 151 11.86 -0.84 -4.85
CA GLY A 151 12.64 -0.51 -3.67
C GLY A 151 13.63 0.62 -3.87
N GLY A 152 13.92 1.00 -5.12
CA GLY A 152 14.81 2.13 -5.45
C GLY A 152 14.14 3.47 -5.25
N PRO A 153 14.95 4.53 -5.04
CA PRO A 153 14.44 5.88 -4.82
C PRO A 153 14.06 6.58 -6.13
N THR A 154 13.03 7.43 -6.04
CA THR A 154 12.79 8.52 -6.97
C THR A 154 13.20 9.83 -6.31
N PHE A 155 14.00 10.64 -7.03
CA PHE A 155 14.54 11.90 -6.56
C PHE A 155 13.90 13.10 -7.24
N ASN A 156 13.81 14.22 -6.50
CA ASN A 156 13.53 15.54 -7.07
C ASN A 156 14.80 16.20 -7.64
N ALA A 157 14.66 17.41 -8.22
CA ALA A 157 15.79 18.17 -8.77
C ALA A 157 16.84 18.61 -7.73
N ALA A 158 16.49 18.66 -6.45
CA ALA A 158 17.41 18.94 -5.35
C ALA A 158 18.25 17.71 -4.95
N GLY A 159 17.89 16.51 -5.43
CA GLY A 159 18.54 15.25 -5.06
C GLY A 159 17.96 14.62 -3.79
N GLN A 160 16.75 15.02 -3.39
CA GLN A 160 16.03 14.47 -2.26
C GLN A 160 15.06 13.40 -2.72
N VAL A 161 14.89 12.33 -1.95
CA VAL A 161 13.97 11.24 -2.21
C VAL A 161 12.53 11.71 -2.01
N ILE A 162 11.71 11.62 -3.05
CA ILE A 162 10.28 11.92 -3.02
C ILE A 162 9.42 10.68 -2.80
N GLY A 163 9.99 9.50 -3.01
CA GLY A 163 9.31 8.22 -2.81
C GLY A 163 10.17 7.03 -3.20
N ILE A 164 9.66 5.84 -2.89
CA ILE A 164 10.26 4.54 -3.22
C ILE A 164 9.45 3.90 -4.34
N ASN A 165 10.13 3.54 -5.43
CA ASN A 165 9.50 2.93 -6.61
C ASN A 165 8.87 1.58 -6.27
N SER A 166 7.65 1.34 -6.78
CA SER A 166 7.01 0.04 -6.76
C SER A 166 6.63 -0.36 -8.18
N SER A 167 7.25 -1.40 -8.72
CA SER A 167 6.99 -1.90 -10.08
C SER A 167 5.81 -2.87 -10.15
N ILE A 168 5.22 -3.26 -9.01
CA ILE A 168 4.07 -4.17 -8.96
C ILE A 168 2.83 -3.53 -9.62
N ALA A 169 2.74 -2.20 -9.59
CA ALA A 169 1.65 -1.45 -10.23
C ALA A 169 1.80 -1.28 -11.75
N SER A 170 2.73 -1.99 -12.39
CA SER A 170 2.86 -1.98 -13.84
C SER A 170 1.88 -2.95 -14.49
N THR A 171 1.28 -2.55 -15.62
CA THR A 171 0.33 -3.40 -16.35
C THR A 171 1.01 -4.63 -16.91
N THR A 172 0.57 -5.82 -16.50
CA THR A 172 0.87 -7.06 -17.22
C THR A 172 0.09 -7.06 -18.53
N THR A 173 0.81 -6.97 -19.66
CA THR A 173 0.19 -7.26 -20.95
C THR A 173 -0.08 -8.77 -21.03
N SER A 174 -1.15 -9.16 -21.75
CA SER A 174 -1.53 -10.56 -21.98
C SER A 174 -0.44 -11.44 -22.61
N SER A 175 0.71 -10.88 -22.98
CA SER A 175 1.89 -11.56 -23.52
C SER A 175 3.01 -11.80 -22.48
N GLY A 176 2.79 -11.49 -21.19
CA GLY A 176 3.74 -11.80 -20.12
C GLY A 176 4.99 -10.92 -20.04
N THR A 177 5.12 -9.90 -20.89
CA THR A 177 6.25 -8.96 -20.84
C THR A 177 5.82 -7.68 -20.13
N ALA A 178 6.16 -7.56 -18.85
CA ALA A 178 5.97 -6.33 -18.09
C ALA A 178 7.02 -5.30 -18.51
N GLY A 179 6.59 -4.19 -19.10
CA GLY A 179 7.43 -3.05 -19.44
C GLY A 179 6.74 -1.74 -19.09
N SER A 180 7.52 -0.69 -18.84
CA SER A 180 6.94 0.62 -18.55
C SER A 180 6.22 1.18 -19.78
N ILE A 181 5.01 1.66 -19.56
CA ILE A 181 4.17 2.34 -20.57
C ILE A 181 4.11 3.86 -20.31
N GLY A 182 5.05 4.42 -19.54
CA GLY A 182 5.01 5.82 -19.09
C GLY A 182 4.11 6.04 -17.88
N ILE A 183 3.76 4.97 -17.16
CA ILE A 183 3.04 5.02 -15.88
C ILE A 183 3.90 4.27 -14.86
N GLY A 184 4.43 4.99 -13.89
CA GLY A 184 5.17 4.45 -12.76
C GLY A 184 4.59 4.99 -11.46
N PHE A 185 4.81 4.27 -10.36
CA PHE A 185 4.33 4.66 -9.04
C PHE A 185 5.46 4.62 -8.01
N ALA A 186 5.44 5.58 -7.10
CA ALA A 186 6.34 5.63 -5.96
C ALA A 186 5.54 5.79 -4.67
N ILE A 187 5.89 5.03 -3.63
CA ILE A 187 5.36 5.16 -2.27
C ILE A 187 5.87 6.49 -1.72
N PRO A 188 4.99 7.42 -1.26
CA PRO A 188 5.39 8.77 -0.87
C PRO A 188 6.42 8.80 0.25
N SER A 189 7.37 9.72 0.18
CA SER A 189 8.50 9.81 1.13
C SER A 189 8.09 10.00 2.59
N ASN A 190 6.98 10.70 2.87
CA ASN A 190 6.49 10.86 4.24
C ASN A 190 6.03 9.52 4.82
N LEU A 191 5.29 8.71 4.04
CA LEU A 191 4.91 7.36 4.43
C LEU A 191 6.15 6.47 4.62
N VAL A 192 7.11 6.52 3.69
CA VAL A 192 8.38 5.76 3.80
C VAL A 192 9.13 6.10 5.08
N LYS A 193 9.27 7.40 5.41
CA LYS A 193 9.93 7.84 6.66
C LYS A 193 9.23 7.32 7.91
N ARG A 194 7.90 7.43 7.97
CA ARG A 194 7.11 6.95 9.10
C ARG A 194 7.32 5.44 9.30
N VAL A 195 7.04 4.65 8.27
CA VAL A 195 7.14 3.19 8.31
C VAL A 195 8.57 2.73 8.64
N ALA A 196 9.58 3.32 7.99
CA ALA A 196 10.96 2.96 8.26
C ALA A 196 11.39 3.25 9.71
N ASN A 197 10.97 4.38 10.28
CA ASN A 197 11.27 4.72 11.66
C ASN A 197 10.57 3.75 12.63
N GLU A 198 9.30 3.45 12.44
CA GLU A 198 8.57 2.48 13.28
C GLU A 198 9.21 1.09 13.23
N ILE A 199 9.64 0.64 12.04
CA ILE A 199 10.35 -0.64 11.89
C ILE A 199 11.69 -0.61 12.62
N ILE A 200 12.47 0.48 12.52
CA ILE A 200 13.77 0.61 13.20
C ILE A 200 13.60 0.61 14.71
N ASP A 201 12.59 1.30 15.21
CA ASP A 201 12.39 1.49 16.65
C ASP A 201 11.68 0.29 17.32
N ASN A 202 10.73 -0.34 16.63
CA ASN A 202 9.83 -1.33 17.21
C ASN A 202 9.87 -2.71 16.50
N GLY A 203 10.52 -2.81 15.35
CA GLY A 203 10.54 -4.04 14.51
C GLY A 203 9.28 -4.27 13.70
N THR A 204 8.23 -3.48 13.90
CA THR A 204 6.91 -3.62 13.25
C THR A 204 6.24 -2.26 13.12
N VAL A 205 5.22 -2.18 12.28
CA VAL A 205 4.40 -0.98 12.04
C VAL A 205 3.02 -1.15 12.67
N GLN A 206 2.53 -0.09 13.32
CA GLN A 206 1.17 -0.03 13.82
C GLN A 206 0.28 0.73 12.83
N HIS A 207 -0.65 0.02 12.19
CA HIS A 207 -1.67 0.62 11.34
C HIS A 207 -2.89 1.00 12.16
N VAL A 208 -3.44 2.18 11.87
CA VAL A 208 -4.61 2.73 12.55
C VAL A 208 -5.87 2.45 11.76
N ALA A 209 -7.00 2.36 12.47
CA ALA A 209 -8.32 2.20 11.89
C ALA A 209 -9.20 3.40 12.18
N LEU A 210 -10.06 3.75 11.23
CA LEU A 210 -11.15 4.72 11.42
C LEU A 210 -12.36 4.07 12.12
N GLY A 211 -12.56 2.78 11.89
CA GLY A 211 -13.68 2.01 12.48
C GLY A 211 -15.00 2.27 11.76
N VAL A 212 -15.00 2.22 10.44
CA VAL A 212 -16.18 2.35 9.59
C VAL A 212 -16.21 1.26 8.53
N THR A 213 -17.42 0.80 8.19
CA THR A 213 -17.65 0.02 6.99
C THR A 213 -18.01 0.99 5.86
N ILE A 214 -17.43 0.83 4.70
CA ILE A 214 -17.48 1.81 3.63
C ILE A 214 -17.74 1.19 2.25
N LYS A 215 -18.30 1.99 1.34
CA LYS A 215 -18.36 1.67 -0.08
C LYS A 215 -18.08 2.91 -0.93
N SER A 216 -17.54 2.71 -2.14
CA SER A 216 -17.42 3.77 -3.14
C SER A 216 -18.80 4.22 -3.62
N SER A 217 -19.01 5.53 -3.73
CA SER A 217 -20.28 6.14 -4.14
C SER A 217 -20.04 7.50 -4.80
N THR A 218 -21.12 8.15 -5.17
CA THR A 218 -21.12 9.56 -5.55
C THR A 218 -22.06 10.33 -4.64
N VAL A 219 -21.78 11.62 -4.41
CA VAL A 219 -22.62 12.51 -3.64
C VAL A 219 -22.74 13.85 -4.38
N GLU A 220 -23.92 14.47 -4.30
CA GLU A 220 -24.14 15.82 -4.75
C GLU A 220 -24.16 16.76 -3.53
N ALA A 221 -23.35 17.80 -3.58
CA ALA A 221 -23.31 18.87 -2.60
C ALA A 221 -22.91 20.17 -3.31
N ASP A 222 -23.53 21.27 -2.95
CA ASP A 222 -23.27 22.60 -3.52
C ASP A 222 -23.42 22.64 -5.05
N GLY A 223 -24.35 21.85 -5.61
CA GLY A 223 -24.61 21.74 -7.04
C GLY A 223 -23.54 21.00 -7.83
N VAL A 224 -22.61 20.31 -7.16
CA VAL A 224 -21.53 19.51 -7.79
C VAL A 224 -21.63 18.05 -7.37
N THR A 225 -21.68 17.16 -8.37
CA THR A 225 -21.57 15.71 -8.14
C THR A 225 -20.10 15.29 -8.12
N ARG A 226 -19.68 14.57 -7.08
CA ARG A 226 -18.30 14.07 -6.93
C ARG A 226 -18.27 12.64 -6.40
N GLY A 227 -17.18 11.93 -6.68
CA GLY A 227 -16.90 10.64 -6.04
C GLY A 227 -16.71 10.82 -4.54
N CYS A 228 -17.09 9.82 -3.76
CA CYS A 228 -16.96 9.81 -2.31
C CYS A 228 -16.83 8.38 -1.77
N THR A 229 -16.53 8.30 -0.48
CA THR A 229 -16.66 7.08 0.31
C THR A 229 -17.88 7.20 1.20
N GLN A 230 -18.92 6.39 0.96
CA GLN A 230 -20.12 6.37 1.79
C GLN A 230 -19.94 5.42 2.96
N VAL A 231 -20.22 5.92 4.18
CA VAL A 231 -20.22 5.14 5.42
C VAL A 231 -21.46 4.27 5.47
N GLN A 232 -21.29 2.96 5.58
CA GLN A 232 -22.39 1.99 5.71
C GLN A 232 -22.72 1.75 7.17
N SER A 233 -21.69 1.59 8.00
CA SER A 233 -21.82 1.44 9.45
C SER A 233 -20.60 2.03 10.16
N VAL A 234 -20.77 2.29 11.45
CA VAL A 234 -19.71 2.81 12.33
C VAL A 234 -19.57 1.85 13.49
N VAL A 235 -18.34 1.44 13.79
CA VAL A 235 -18.03 0.56 14.93
C VAL A 235 -18.13 1.36 16.23
N ASP A 236 -18.81 0.82 17.23
CA ASP A 236 -18.95 1.46 18.53
C ASP A 236 -17.58 1.75 19.17
N ASN A 237 -17.46 2.91 19.81
CA ASN A 237 -16.24 3.38 20.48
C ASN A 237 -15.01 3.54 19.56
N SER A 238 -15.18 3.44 18.24
CA SER A 238 -14.12 3.71 17.26
C SER A 238 -13.75 5.19 17.18
N PRO A 239 -12.60 5.54 16.55
CA PRO A 239 -12.25 6.93 16.23
C PRO A 239 -13.38 7.67 15.50
N ALA A 240 -14.00 7.03 14.50
CA ALA A 240 -15.13 7.60 13.76
C ALA A 240 -16.37 7.85 14.66
N ALA A 241 -16.72 6.87 15.53
CA ALA A 241 -17.84 7.02 16.45
C ALA A 241 -17.63 8.18 17.43
N LYS A 242 -16.42 8.28 18.00
CA LYS A 242 -16.03 9.39 18.92
C LYS A 242 -16.09 10.76 18.24
N ALA A 243 -15.77 10.83 16.97
CA ALA A 243 -15.83 12.04 16.16
C ALA A 243 -17.23 12.38 15.65
N GLY A 244 -18.22 11.52 15.86
CA GLY A 244 -19.60 11.75 15.45
C GLY A 244 -19.89 11.43 13.97
N VAL A 245 -19.07 10.60 13.33
CA VAL A 245 -19.37 10.01 12.02
C VAL A 245 -20.59 9.10 12.14
N LYS A 246 -21.45 9.09 11.14
CA LYS A 246 -22.71 8.32 11.13
C LYS A 246 -22.84 7.50 9.86
N ALA A 247 -23.59 6.41 9.92
CA ALA A 247 -24.04 5.70 8.74
C ALA A 247 -24.81 6.65 7.81
N GLY A 248 -24.53 6.59 6.51
CA GLY A 248 -25.07 7.50 5.50
C GLY A 248 -24.17 8.69 5.18
N ASP A 249 -23.20 9.04 6.02
CA ASP A 249 -22.23 10.09 5.70
C ASP A 249 -21.46 9.76 4.43
N SER A 250 -21.21 10.78 3.61
CA SER A 250 -20.35 10.67 2.43
C SER A 250 -19.04 11.41 2.70
N ILE A 251 -17.95 10.68 2.91
CA ILE A 251 -16.62 11.25 3.13
C ILE A 251 -16.06 11.69 1.78
N VAL A 252 -15.75 12.98 1.64
CA VAL A 252 -15.30 13.62 0.39
C VAL A 252 -13.88 14.17 0.48
N ALA A 253 -13.34 14.37 1.70
CA ALA A 253 -11.95 14.72 1.88
C ALA A 253 -11.39 14.22 3.22
N PHE A 254 -10.06 14.05 3.26
CA PHE A 254 -9.25 13.69 4.41
C PHE A 254 -8.10 14.70 4.51
N ASN A 255 -8.05 15.49 5.58
CA ASN A 255 -7.09 16.61 5.72
C ASN A 255 -7.06 17.52 4.48
N GLY A 256 -8.23 17.85 3.92
CA GLY A 256 -8.35 18.65 2.70
C GLY A 256 -7.98 17.95 1.39
N LYS A 257 -7.43 16.73 1.43
CA LYS A 257 -7.13 15.91 0.25
C LYS A 257 -8.37 15.15 -0.20
N ALA A 258 -8.68 15.18 -1.51
CA ALA A 258 -9.91 14.58 -2.05
C ALA A 258 -9.99 13.07 -1.79
N VAL A 259 -11.14 12.60 -1.34
CA VAL A 259 -11.53 11.19 -1.21
C VAL A 259 -12.53 10.88 -2.32
N ASN A 260 -12.08 10.22 -3.39
CA ASN A 260 -12.90 9.93 -4.56
C ASN A 260 -13.54 8.54 -4.51
N ASN A 261 -13.01 7.62 -3.69
CA ASN A 261 -13.47 6.26 -3.50
C ASN A 261 -12.91 5.68 -2.18
N ASN A 262 -13.32 4.47 -1.81
CA ASN A 262 -12.86 3.77 -0.61
C ASN A 262 -11.34 3.55 -0.56
N TYR A 263 -10.68 3.28 -1.68
CA TYR A 263 -9.23 3.09 -1.73
C TYR A 263 -8.47 4.38 -1.39
N SER A 264 -8.98 5.57 -1.84
CA SER A 264 -8.40 6.86 -1.46
C SER A 264 -8.42 7.05 0.06
N LEU A 265 -9.57 6.79 0.70
CA LEU A 265 -9.70 6.91 2.16
C LEU A 265 -8.79 5.92 2.88
N LEU A 266 -8.80 4.65 2.47
CA LEU A 266 -7.97 3.60 3.07
C LEU A 266 -6.48 3.96 3.00
N GLY A 267 -6.00 4.43 1.84
CA GLY A 267 -4.61 4.85 1.68
C GLY A 267 -4.23 6.02 2.59
N TYR A 268 -5.13 6.98 2.86
CA TYR A 268 -4.87 8.08 3.80
C TYR A 268 -4.83 7.58 5.25
N VAL A 269 -5.80 6.74 5.65
CA VAL A 269 -5.82 6.18 7.01
C VAL A 269 -4.57 5.35 7.29
N ARG A 270 -4.17 4.47 6.37
CA ARG A 270 -2.95 3.65 6.49
C ARG A 270 -1.66 4.46 6.48
N ALA A 271 -1.66 5.65 5.86
CA ALA A 271 -0.53 6.59 5.90
C ALA A 271 -0.43 7.37 7.22
N SER A 272 -1.47 7.37 8.04
CA SER A 272 -1.50 8.07 9.33
C SER A 272 -0.86 7.26 10.44
N ALA A 273 -0.33 7.95 11.46
CA ALA A 273 0.25 7.35 12.64
C ALA A 273 -0.77 7.24 13.79
N MET A 274 -0.42 6.45 14.80
CA MET A 274 -1.20 6.34 16.03
C MET A 274 -1.30 7.71 16.72
N ASN A 275 -2.52 8.07 17.13
CA ASN A 275 -2.90 9.35 17.75
C ASN A 275 -2.82 10.57 16.84
N ASP A 276 -2.67 10.40 15.53
CA ASP A 276 -2.80 11.51 14.59
C ASP A 276 -4.23 12.12 14.68
N LYS A 277 -4.26 13.45 14.62
CA LYS A 277 -5.50 14.21 14.51
C LYS A 277 -5.72 14.57 13.05
N VAL A 278 -6.83 14.11 12.51
CA VAL A 278 -7.21 14.31 11.11
C VAL A 278 -8.58 14.94 11.01
N THR A 279 -8.79 15.70 9.95
CA THR A 279 -10.10 16.31 9.65
C THR A 279 -10.74 15.56 8.49
N LEU A 280 -11.95 15.02 8.70
CA LEU A 280 -12.79 14.47 7.66
C LEU A 280 -13.78 15.51 7.18
N THR A 281 -13.79 15.79 5.87
CA THR A 281 -14.89 16.54 5.27
C THR A 281 -15.95 15.55 4.83
N VAL A 282 -17.15 15.67 5.41
CA VAL A 282 -18.28 14.79 5.11
C VAL A 282 -19.47 15.58 4.58
N VAL A 283 -20.27 14.95 3.73
CA VAL A 283 -21.58 15.44 3.31
C VAL A 283 -22.64 14.58 4.01
N ARG A 284 -23.49 15.24 4.80
CA ARG A 284 -24.61 14.66 5.55
C ARG A 284 -25.88 15.44 5.25
N ASP A 285 -26.91 14.77 4.77
CA ASP A 285 -28.21 15.39 4.42
C ASP A 285 -28.05 16.62 3.49
N GLY A 286 -27.14 16.51 2.51
CA GLY A 286 -26.84 17.59 1.55
C GLY A 286 -25.94 18.72 2.07
N ASN A 287 -25.54 18.70 3.35
CA ASN A 287 -24.69 19.72 3.96
C ASN A 287 -23.26 19.23 4.14
N THR A 288 -22.30 20.05 3.75
CA THR A 288 -20.87 19.79 3.98
C THR A 288 -20.49 20.22 5.39
N MET A 289 -19.75 19.37 6.11
CA MET A 289 -19.24 19.64 7.47
C MET A 289 -17.86 19.00 7.66
N GLU A 290 -17.11 19.51 8.63
CA GLU A 290 -15.83 18.97 9.05
C GLU A 290 -15.96 18.26 10.39
N LEU A 291 -15.32 17.10 10.53
CA LEU A 291 -15.26 16.31 11.73
C LEU A 291 -13.79 16.04 12.08
N ASP A 292 -13.37 16.45 13.28
CA ASP A 292 -12.04 16.17 13.77
C ASP A 292 -12.00 14.77 14.41
N VAL A 293 -11.10 13.93 13.92
CA VAL A 293 -10.94 12.55 14.34
C VAL A 293 -9.56 12.35 14.91
N THR A 294 -9.45 11.70 16.07
CA THR A 294 -8.17 11.21 16.60
C THR A 294 -8.07 9.72 16.31
N LEU A 295 -7.05 9.30 15.57
CA LEU A 295 -6.83 7.90 15.18
C LEU A 295 -6.13 7.13 16.31
N ASP A 296 -6.87 6.82 17.39
CA ASP A 296 -6.39 6.24 18.64
C ASP A 296 -6.61 4.71 18.75
N GLN A 297 -6.90 4.04 17.64
CA GLN A 297 -7.19 2.61 17.62
C GLN A 297 -6.45 1.87 16.51
N GLU A 298 -5.86 0.72 16.82
CA GLU A 298 -5.19 -0.13 15.85
C GLU A 298 -6.19 -0.89 14.96
N GLU A 299 -5.82 -1.09 13.70
CA GLU A 299 -6.61 -1.85 12.71
C GLU A 299 -6.92 -3.27 13.20
N SER A 300 -5.96 -3.94 13.83
CA SER A 300 -6.13 -5.30 14.40
C SER A 300 -7.21 -5.38 15.48
N GLN A 301 -7.35 -4.35 16.30
CA GLN A 301 -8.36 -4.29 17.37
C GLN A 301 -9.77 -4.09 16.83
N THR A 302 -9.91 -3.25 15.80
CA THR A 302 -11.19 -2.97 15.15
C THR A 302 -11.74 -4.20 14.44
N ASN A 303 -10.88 -4.96 13.76
CA ASN A 303 -11.25 -6.20 13.08
C ASN A 303 -11.72 -7.27 14.07
N SER A 304 -11.08 -7.37 15.24
CA SER A 304 -11.48 -8.29 16.29
C SER A 304 -12.85 -7.96 16.89
N ALA A 305 -13.14 -6.68 17.12
CA ALA A 305 -14.42 -6.20 17.63
C ALA A 305 -15.56 -6.44 16.63
N ASN A 306 -15.31 -6.22 15.34
CA ASN A 306 -16.28 -6.43 14.27
C ASN A 306 -16.62 -7.93 14.10
N SER A 307 -15.63 -8.81 14.22
CA SER A 307 -15.82 -10.27 14.18
C SER A 307 -16.63 -10.79 15.38
N GLN A 308 -16.51 -10.17 16.56
CA GLN A 308 -17.30 -10.53 17.74
C GLN A 308 -18.77 -10.05 17.63
N ASN A 309 -19.01 -8.86 17.09
CA ASN A 309 -20.35 -8.34 16.86
C ASN A 309 -21.14 -9.17 15.83
N GLN A 310 -20.50 -9.67 14.79
CA GLN A 310 -21.13 -10.57 13.83
C GLN A 310 -21.49 -11.92 14.44
N ARG A 311 -20.69 -12.48 15.36
CA ARG A 311 -21.00 -13.74 16.07
C ARG A 311 -22.15 -13.58 17.05
N ASN A 312 -22.27 -12.43 17.73
CA ASN A 312 -23.35 -12.17 18.66
C ASN A 312 -24.70 -11.89 17.97
N ASN A 313 -24.69 -11.30 16.78
CA ASN A 313 -25.91 -11.01 16.01
C ASN A 313 -26.44 -12.23 15.23
N GLY A 314 -25.64 -13.31 15.10
CA GLY A 314 -26.00 -14.54 14.40
C GLY A 314 -26.63 -15.63 15.33
N ASN A 315 -26.71 -15.40 16.64
CA ASN A 315 -27.13 -16.45 17.61
C ASN A 315 -28.57 -16.31 18.13
N ASP A 316 -29.35 -15.33 17.68
CA ASP A 316 -30.78 -15.18 18.03
C ASP A 316 -31.71 -15.70 16.92
N GLY A 317 -31.56 -16.97 16.53
CA GLY A 317 -32.46 -17.56 15.54
C GLY A 317 -32.36 -19.06 15.41
N GLN A 318 -33.23 -19.77 16.16
CA GLN A 318 -33.69 -21.15 15.94
C GLN A 318 -32.88 -22.32 16.48
N SER A 319 -33.25 -22.64 17.72
CA SER A 319 -33.40 -24.03 18.22
C SER A 319 -34.74 -24.57 17.74
N GLN A 320 -34.77 -25.55 16.81
CA GLN A 320 -35.80 -26.61 16.80
C GLN A 320 -35.35 -27.81 15.95
N ASN A 321 -35.00 -28.85 16.65
CA ASN A 321 -35.36 -30.26 16.56
C ASN A 321 -35.73 -30.85 15.18
N GLY A 322 -34.97 -31.89 14.75
CA GLY A 322 -35.32 -32.74 13.63
C GLY A 322 -34.37 -33.92 13.46
N ASN A 323 -34.67 -34.99 14.15
CA ASN A 323 -34.09 -36.34 14.05
C ASN A 323 -34.32 -36.93 12.65
N GLY A 324 -33.31 -37.57 12.02
CA GLY A 324 -33.52 -38.30 10.78
C GLY A 324 -32.28 -39.01 10.26
N ASN A 325 -32.19 -40.28 10.54
CA ASN A 325 -31.29 -41.31 10.01
C ASN A 325 -31.34 -41.40 8.47
N GLY A 326 -30.21 -41.79 7.81
CA GLY A 326 -30.31 -42.42 6.50
C GLY A 326 -28.98 -42.50 5.72
N TYR A 327 -28.43 -43.64 5.75
CA TYR A 327 -27.48 -44.37 4.89
C TYR A 327 -27.26 -43.90 3.44
N GLY A 328 -25.97 -43.95 2.94
CA GLY A 328 -25.66 -44.87 1.84
C GLY A 328 -25.20 -44.23 0.51
N ASN A 329 -23.99 -44.45 0.24
CA ASN A 329 -23.44 -45.14 -0.95
C ASN A 329 -23.13 -44.38 -2.24
N ASP A 330 -21.88 -44.52 -2.60
CA ASP A 330 -21.17 -44.63 -3.89
C ASP A 330 -21.82 -44.16 -5.21
N GLY A 331 -20.98 -43.49 -6.00
CA GLY A 331 -21.27 -43.30 -7.43
C GLY A 331 -20.26 -42.46 -8.19
N ASN A 332 -19.28 -43.12 -8.75
CA ASN A 332 -18.36 -42.70 -9.79
C ASN A 332 -19.11 -42.21 -11.04
N GLY A 333 -18.68 -41.10 -11.67
CA GLY A 333 -19.27 -40.66 -12.93
C GLY A 333 -18.50 -39.54 -13.61
N ASN A 334 -17.66 -39.98 -14.53
CA ASN A 334 -16.94 -39.17 -15.53
C ASN A 334 -17.95 -38.54 -16.51
N GLY A 335 -17.81 -37.25 -16.85
CA GLY A 335 -18.66 -36.61 -17.86
C GLY A 335 -18.12 -35.29 -18.35
N ASN A 336 -17.47 -35.34 -19.48
CA ASN A 336 -17.03 -34.25 -20.32
C ASN A 336 -18.24 -33.49 -20.87
N GLY A 337 -18.24 -32.15 -20.87
CA GLY A 337 -19.30 -31.35 -21.48
C GLY A 337 -18.95 -29.88 -21.60
N GLN A 338 -18.47 -29.53 -22.78
CA GLN A 338 -18.31 -28.19 -23.28
C GLN A 338 -19.69 -27.55 -23.50
N SER A 339 -19.92 -26.31 -23.10
CA SER A 339 -20.83 -25.40 -23.79
C SER A 339 -20.61 -23.94 -23.45
N ASP A 340 -20.48 -23.16 -24.50
CA ASP A 340 -20.42 -21.70 -24.57
C ASP A 340 -21.67 -21.06 -23.98
N GLY A 341 -21.53 -19.88 -23.37
CA GLY A 341 -22.66 -19.08 -22.92
C GLY A 341 -22.26 -17.73 -22.37
N ASN A 342 -22.25 -16.71 -23.26
CA ASN A 342 -22.21 -15.30 -22.89
C ASN A 342 -23.35 -14.96 -21.91
N GLY A 343 -23.04 -14.36 -20.80
CA GLY A 343 -24.00 -13.76 -19.88
C GLY A 343 -23.34 -12.62 -19.12
N TYR A 344 -23.56 -11.40 -19.59
CA TYR A 344 -23.30 -10.19 -18.79
C TYR A 344 -24.27 -10.20 -17.62
N GLY A 345 -23.79 -10.47 -16.43
CA GLY A 345 -24.52 -10.33 -15.17
C GLY A 345 -23.87 -9.24 -14.35
N ASP A 346 -24.52 -8.08 -14.28
CA ASP A 346 -24.27 -7.01 -13.34
C ASP A 346 -24.57 -7.56 -11.93
N GLY A 347 -23.53 -7.97 -11.21
CA GLY A 347 -23.59 -8.46 -9.86
C GLY A 347 -22.67 -7.61 -8.98
N GLY A 348 -23.21 -6.49 -8.46
CA GLY A 348 -22.57 -5.72 -7.39
C GLY A 348 -22.43 -6.58 -6.14
N GLY A 349 -21.43 -7.44 -6.10
CA GLY A 349 -20.99 -8.16 -4.93
C GLY A 349 -20.24 -7.22 -4.01
N LEU A 350 -20.67 -7.15 -2.76
CA LEU A 350 -19.92 -6.55 -1.67
C LEU A 350 -18.60 -7.32 -1.52
N PHE A 351 -17.53 -6.72 -2.02
CA PHE A 351 -16.18 -7.29 -1.91
C PHE A 351 -15.51 -6.62 -0.71
N ASP A 352 -15.23 -7.38 0.34
CA ASP A 352 -14.39 -6.95 1.46
C ASP A 352 -13.02 -7.61 1.35
N PRO A 353 -12.03 -6.93 0.75
CA PRO A 353 -10.69 -7.47 0.62
C PRO A 353 -9.87 -7.45 1.91
N PHE A 354 -10.40 -6.85 3.01
CA PHE A 354 -9.60 -6.58 4.21
C PHE A 354 -10.26 -7.00 5.52
N GLY A 355 -11.42 -7.70 5.50
CA GLY A 355 -12.13 -8.04 6.72
C GLY A 355 -12.57 -6.80 7.52
N LEU A 356 -12.79 -5.68 6.85
CA LEU A 356 -13.24 -4.41 7.44
C LEU A 356 -14.77 -4.32 7.52
N TRP A 357 -15.45 -5.43 7.22
CA TRP A 357 -16.89 -5.62 7.26
C TRP A 357 -17.36 -6.21 8.58
#